data_a050ce12536bcb7f760cd2b26bb46913
#
_entry.id   a050ce12536bcb7f760cd2b26bb46913
#
_cell.length_a   1.000
_cell.length_b   1.000
_cell.length_c   1.000
_cell.angle_alpha   90.00
_cell.angle_beta   90.00
_cell.angle_gamma   90.00
#
_symmetry.space_group_name_H-M   'P 1'
#
loop_
_entity.id
_entity.type
_entity.pdbx_description
1 polymer ?
#
loop_
_entity_poly.entity_id
_entity_poly.type
_entity_poly.pdbx_seq_one_letter_code
_entity_poly.pdbx_strand_id
1 'polypeptide(L)'
;MSINCAKCHNHKFDPIAQIDYYRMRAFFEPYYVRLDSVPTEPDLSRDGIPRVFDSTLDTPTYLFVRGQEANPDKTTAISSGVPDIFAFSEVAIQPVQLPLEACQPERRPWVLKSNIEAATKRLASAEADLVAANERLAEARGKASRQQSAGNDAAKDAPQESTTKKADDVALARADVDASECAVTFAAAELVSVKSRADAMKAHWAKVDDTSENGSLVEAERTSANKAIAVQRQAELAKALFAVADAKRRLLRVPADQQATIEADLTKAREARNKLTKIVETPIGNNDHYTALVGAQAAATRFLATDVDDKTIHWSDQSTGRRKALVEWITDPRNPLTARVAVNHIWNRHMGTPLAPNVFDLGRNSPVPSNPELLDWLAAELIDSGWDMKHLHRLIVASATYRMSSEATGREAEAAKDPDNVFWWRRNTIRLESEVIRDSVLSLAGTLDLTMGGPPVASAGQDDSRRRSLYFFHSNNERNLFLTTFDLALVTECYRRNQSIVPQQALAMTNSRLVLDSSKPIAERISKAISPNESTVDDAEFIRSAFILLLGNSPNDVELSASQEALSKWRKLPKVSPQDSRSYLVWSLLNHNDFITLR
;
A
#
# COMPACT_ATOMS: atom_id res chain seq x y z
N MET A 1 -8.98 15.68 -21.29
CA MET A 1 -10.35 15.79 -21.86
C MET A 1 -11.34 15.94 -20.71
N SER A 2 -12.00 17.07 -20.63
CA SER A 2 -12.92 17.35 -19.50
C SER A 2 -14.32 16.74 -19.72
N ILE A 3 -14.37 15.47 -20.14
CA ILE A 3 -15.62 14.77 -20.43
C ILE A 3 -16.61 14.78 -19.24
N ASN A 4 -16.09 14.97 -18.01
CA ASN A 4 -16.93 15.03 -16.81
C ASN A 4 -17.91 16.23 -16.82
N CYS A 5 -17.58 17.32 -17.51
CA CYS A 5 -18.50 18.44 -17.72
C CYS A 5 -19.73 18.02 -18.52
N ALA A 6 -19.60 17.02 -19.38
CA ALA A 6 -20.69 16.48 -20.19
C ALA A 6 -21.65 15.56 -19.41
N LYS A 7 -21.43 15.29 -18.13
CA LYS A 7 -22.36 14.50 -17.30
C LYS A 7 -23.76 15.10 -17.22
N CYS A 8 -23.86 16.45 -17.16
CA CYS A 8 -25.13 17.13 -16.90
C CYS A 8 -25.73 17.79 -18.15
N HIS A 9 -24.90 18.19 -19.13
CA HIS A 9 -25.28 18.87 -20.36
C HIS A 9 -24.16 18.72 -21.40
N ASN A 10 -24.40 19.08 -22.65
CA ASN A 10 -23.35 19.13 -23.67
C ASN A 10 -22.19 20.02 -23.20
N HIS A 11 -20.94 19.61 -23.49
CA HIS A 11 -19.77 20.40 -23.09
C HIS A 11 -19.83 21.81 -23.70
N LYS A 12 -19.49 22.82 -22.89
CA LYS A 12 -19.67 24.23 -23.28
C LYS A 12 -18.74 24.66 -24.44
N PHE A 13 -17.53 24.16 -24.46
CA PHE A 13 -16.48 24.60 -25.40
C PHE A 13 -16.10 23.52 -26.41
N ASP A 14 -16.00 22.29 -25.97
CA ASP A 14 -15.59 21.16 -26.78
C ASP A 14 -16.78 20.47 -27.45
N PRO A 15 -16.62 19.88 -28.64
CA PRO A 15 -17.68 19.17 -29.34
C PRO A 15 -17.89 17.76 -28.72
N ILE A 16 -18.25 17.73 -27.44
CA ILE A 16 -18.56 16.54 -26.66
C ILE A 16 -20.00 16.68 -26.18
N ALA A 17 -20.86 15.80 -26.65
CA ALA A 17 -22.26 15.76 -26.27
C ALA A 17 -22.43 15.09 -24.90
N GLN A 18 -23.55 15.37 -24.22
CA GLN A 18 -23.88 14.69 -22.99
C GLN A 18 -23.94 13.16 -23.18
N ILE A 19 -24.45 12.69 -24.28
CA ILE A 19 -24.52 11.27 -24.62
C ILE A 19 -23.12 10.61 -24.62
N ASP A 20 -22.06 11.33 -25.01
CA ASP A 20 -20.70 10.79 -25.08
C ASP A 20 -20.14 10.47 -23.70
N TYR A 21 -20.51 11.25 -22.67
CA TYR A 21 -20.19 10.91 -21.29
C TYR A 21 -20.77 9.53 -20.91
N TYR A 22 -22.03 9.28 -21.25
CA TYR A 22 -22.69 8.03 -20.91
C TYR A 22 -22.23 6.85 -21.79
N ARG A 23 -21.87 7.10 -23.04
CA ARG A 23 -21.20 6.09 -23.90
C ARG A 23 -19.86 5.65 -23.28
N MET A 24 -19.06 6.60 -22.81
CA MET A 24 -17.79 6.30 -22.13
C MET A 24 -18.02 5.63 -20.76
N ARG A 25 -19.02 6.05 -20.02
CA ARG A 25 -19.43 5.43 -18.77
C ARG A 25 -19.83 3.96 -18.98
N ALA A 26 -20.53 3.65 -20.07
CA ALA A 26 -21.02 2.31 -20.37
C ALA A 26 -19.93 1.25 -20.48
N PHE A 27 -18.67 1.62 -20.76
CA PHE A 27 -17.55 0.69 -20.68
C PHE A 27 -17.34 0.12 -19.28
N PHE A 28 -17.72 0.88 -18.26
CA PHE A 28 -17.50 0.55 -16.85
C PHE A 28 -18.79 0.08 -16.14
N GLU A 29 -19.96 0.16 -16.75
CA GLU A 29 -21.22 -0.15 -16.08
C GLU A 29 -21.28 -1.55 -15.46
N PRO A 30 -20.77 -2.63 -16.12
CA PRO A 30 -20.82 -3.98 -15.55
C PRO A 30 -19.75 -4.26 -14.50
N TYR A 31 -18.82 -3.33 -14.23
CA TYR A 31 -17.71 -3.60 -13.34
C TYR A 31 -18.13 -3.70 -11.86
N TYR A 32 -17.43 -4.55 -11.17
CA TYR A 32 -17.45 -4.65 -9.73
C TYR A 32 -16.03 -4.82 -9.20
N VAL A 33 -15.82 -4.65 -7.89
CA VAL A 33 -14.50 -4.79 -7.28
C VAL A 33 -14.50 -5.98 -6.32
N ARG A 34 -13.48 -6.81 -6.41
CA ARG A 34 -13.19 -7.85 -5.43
C ARG A 34 -11.78 -7.67 -4.89
N LEU A 35 -11.52 -8.21 -3.71
CA LEU A 35 -10.19 -8.33 -3.15
C LEU A 35 -9.64 -9.71 -3.49
N ASP A 36 -8.54 -9.77 -4.21
CA ASP A 36 -7.82 -11.00 -4.53
C ASP A 36 -6.71 -11.25 -3.50
N SER A 37 -6.52 -12.51 -3.09
CA SER A 37 -5.43 -12.88 -2.18
C SER A 37 -4.05 -12.68 -2.83
N VAL A 38 -3.07 -12.36 -1.98
CA VAL A 38 -1.66 -12.29 -2.37
C VAL A 38 -0.89 -13.51 -1.83
N PRO A 39 0.25 -13.88 -2.45
CA PRO A 39 1.10 -14.92 -1.91
C PRO A 39 1.50 -14.64 -0.45
N THR A 40 1.46 -15.66 0.40
CA THR A 40 1.81 -15.66 1.82
C THR A 40 0.84 -14.99 2.80
N GLU A 41 -0.16 -14.22 2.32
CA GLU A 41 -1.20 -13.63 3.17
C GLU A 41 -2.60 -14.04 2.70
N PRO A 42 -3.26 -14.95 3.42
CA PRO A 42 -4.61 -15.39 3.08
C PRO A 42 -5.71 -14.44 3.57
N ASP A 43 -5.40 -13.50 4.47
CA ASP A 43 -6.37 -12.53 4.96
C ASP A 43 -6.56 -11.40 3.95
N LEU A 44 -7.66 -11.46 3.22
CA LEU A 44 -8.03 -10.51 2.18
C LEU A 44 -8.31 -9.10 2.72
N SER A 45 -8.70 -8.97 3.98
CA SER A 45 -8.97 -7.68 4.60
C SER A 45 -7.68 -6.91 4.93
N ARG A 46 -6.58 -7.64 5.09
CA ARG A 46 -5.28 -7.08 5.45
C ARG A 46 -4.47 -6.63 4.24
N ASP A 47 -4.35 -7.51 3.23
CA ASP A 47 -3.45 -7.30 2.08
C ASP A 47 -4.10 -7.62 0.73
N GLY A 48 -5.42 -7.79 0.67
CA GLY A 48 -6.14 -8.10 -0.56
C GLY A 48 -5.94 -7.03 -1.64
N ILE A 49 -5.61 -7.46 -2.86
CA ILE A 49 -5.44 -6.56 -4.01
C ILE A 49 -6.80 -6.30 -4.65
N PRO A 50 -7.25 -5.02 -4.75
CA PRO A 50 -8.47 -4.69 -5.48
C PRO A 50 -8.35 -5.08 -6.96
N ARG A 51 -9.28 -5.89 -7.44
CA ARG A 51 -9.38 -6.28 -8.83
C ARG A 51 -10.78 -6.02 -9.39
N VAL A 52 -10.82 -5.37 -10.53
CA VAL A 52 -12.06 -5.11 -11.25
C VAL A 52 -12.45 -6.36 -12.09
N PHE A 53 -13.73 -6.71 -12.09
CA PHE A 53 -14.31 -7.77 -12.90
C PHE A 53 -15.73 -7.36 -13.36
N ASP A 54 -16.29 -8.05 -14.34
CA ASP A 54 -17.66 -7.81 -14.76
C ASP A 54 -18.61 -8.71 -13.95
N SER A 55 -19.49 -8.10 -13.18
CA SER A 55 -20.44 -8.81 -12.32
C SER A 55 -21.65 -9.35 -13.10
N THR A 56 -22.04 -8.63 -14.17
CA THR A 56 -23.11 -8.99 -15.10
C THR A 56 -22.68 -8.63 -16.51
N LEU A 57 -23.12 -9.41 -17.50
CA LEU A 57 -22.70 -9.20 -18.89
C LEU A 57 -23.55 -8.15 -19.62
N ASP A 58 -24.75 -7.90 -19.17
CA ASP A 58 -25.80 -7.13 -19.86
C ASP A 58 -26.32 -5.92 -19.07
N THR A 59 -25.52 -5.39 -18.12
CA THR A 59 -25.90 -4.20 -17.35
C THR A 59 -26.12 -3.01 -18.29
N PRO A 60 -27.34 -2.43 -18.36
CA PRO A 60 -27.63 -1.28 -19.18
C PRO A 60 -27.13 0.02 -18.55
N THR A 61 -26.69 0.95 -19.37
CA THR A 61 -26.37 2.34 -18.98
C THR A 61 -27.50 3.26 -19.41
N TYR A 62 -27.84 4.21 -18.56
CA TYR A 62 -28.86 5.21 -18.83
C TYR A 62 -28.33 6.62 -18.64
N LEU A 63 -28.93 7.58 -19.35
CA LEU A 63 -28.68 8.99 -19.16
C LEU A 63 -29.27 9.45 -17.81
N PHE A 64 -28.52 10.23 -17.05
CA PHE A 64 -29.01 10.80 -15.78
C PHE A 64 -29.58 12.19 -16.04
N VAL A 65 -30.85 12.38 -15.73
CA VAL A 65 -31.51 13.68 -15.86
C VAL A 65 -30.74 14.72 -15.02
N ARG A 66 -30.21 15.75 -15.70
CA ARG A 66 -29.33 16.77 -15.08
C ARG A 66 -28.12 16.20 -14.35
N GLY A 67 -27.62 15.04 -14.77
CA GLY A 67 -26.48 14.37 -14.15
C GLY A 67 -26.77 13.73 -12.77
N GLN A 68 -28.03 13.66 -12.36
CA GLN A 68 -28.44 13.08 -11.06
C GLN A 68 -28.57 11.57 -11.19
N GLU A 69 -27.71 10.85 -10.51
CA GLU A 69 -27.63 9.38 -10.56
C GLU A 69 -28.93 8.70 -10.04
N ALA A 70 -29.60 9.34 -9.10
CA ALA A 70 -30.89 8.87 -8.60
C ALA A 70 -32.06 8.99 -9.61
N ASN A 71 -31.87 9.75 -10.71
CA ASN A 71 -32.89 10.00 -11.72
C ASN A 71 -32.42 9.54 -13.12
N PRO A 72 -32.28 8.22 -13.37
CA PRO A 72 -31.92 7.71 -14.69
C PRO A 72 -33.12 7.79 -15.64
N ASP A 73 -32.87 8.27 -16.86
CA ASP A 73 -33.84 8.16 -17.96
C ASP A 73 -33.77 6.73 -18.54
N LYS A 74 -34.68 5.88 -18.13
CA LYS A 74 -34.74 4.47 -18.54
C LYS A 74 -35.41 4.23 -19.88
N THR A 75 -35.76 5.27 -20.64
CA THR A 75 -36.46 5.13 -21.93
C THR A 75 -35.55 4.49 -22.98
N THR A 76 -34.24 4.77 -22.95
CA THR A 76 -33.29 4.25 -23.92
C THR A 76 -31.98 3.84 -23.24
N ALA A 77 -31.58 2.58 -23.40
CA ALA A 77 -30.28 2.11 -22.96
C ALA A 77 -29.17 2.63 -23.91
N ILE A 78 -28.07 3.07 -23.31
CA ILE A 78 -26.93 3.65 -24.03
C ILE A 78 -25.83 2.60 -24.16
N SER A 79 -25.41 2.34 -25.40
CA SER A 79 -24.31 1.45 -25.71
C SER A 79 -22.95 2.12 -25.43
N SER A 80 -21.94 1.29 -25.09
CA SER A 80 -20.57 1.76 -24.96
C SER A 80 -20.04 2.34 -26.27
N GLY A 81 -19.33 3.46 -26.19
CA GLY A 81 -18.76 4.15 -27.36
C GLY A 81 -17.87 5.32 -26.92
N VAL A 82 -17.21 5.90 -27.88
CA VAL A 82 -16.31 7.04 -27.71
C VAL A 82 -16.94 8.31 -28.29
N PRO A 83 -16.50 9.52 -27.89
CA PRO A 83 -16.97 10.76 -28.50
C PRO A 83 -16.73 10.76 -30.01
N ASP A 84 -17.73 11.22 -30.79
CA ASP A 84 -17.69 11.19 -32.25
C ASP A 84 -16.46 11.89 -32.84
N ILE A 85 -15.97 12.95 -32.21
CA ILE A 85 -14.74 13.66 -32.61
C ILE A 85 -13.48 12.77 -32.55
N PHE A 86 -13.51 11.69 -31.79
CA PHE A 86 -12.40 10.73 -31.63
C PHE A 86 -12.77 9.33 -32.16
N ALA A 87 -13.82 9.21 -32.95
CA ALA A 87 -14.24 7.97 -33.58
C ALA A 87 -13.42 7.67 -34.85
N PHE A 88 -12.10 7.60 -34.74
CA PHE A 88 -11.19 7.26 -35.86
C PHE A 88 -11.22 5.78 -36.24
N SER A 89 -11.83 4.92 -35.41
CA SER A 89 -12.11 3.51 -35.68
C SER A 89 -13.36 3.06 -34.94
N GLU A 90 -14.00 2.02 -35.45
CA GLU A 90 -15.09 1.35 -34.73
C GLU A 90 -14.55 0.68 -33.46
N VAL A 91 -15.24 0.88 -32.35
CA VAL A 91 -14.91 0.21 -31.07
C VAL A 91 -15.60 -1.15 -31.06
N ALA A 92 -14.88 -2.19 -31.51
CA ALA A 92 -15.38 -3.56 -31.57
C ALA A 92 -15.39 -4.19 -30.16
N ILE A 93 -16.57 -4.35 -29.57
CA ILE A 93 -16.73 -4.98 -28.27
C ILE A 93 -17.05 -6.46 -28.47
N GLN A 94 -16.17 -7.34 -27.99
CA GLN A 94 -16.35 -8.77 -28.04
C GLN A 94 -16.15 -9.38 -26.66
N PRO A 95 -17.06 -10.27 -26.21
CA PRO A 95 -16.85 -10.99 -24.96
C PRO A 95 -15.50 -11.73 -24.95
N VAL A 96 -14.87 -11.77 -23.78
CA VAL A 96 -13.58 -12.42 -23.60
C VAL A 96 -13.75 -13.55 -22.59
N GLN A 97 -13.39 -14.78 -23.01
CA GLN A 97 -13.30 -15.91 -22.11
C GLN A 97 -12.14 -15.69 -21.15
N LEU A 98 -12.41 -15.81 -19.85
CA LEU A 98 -11.42 -15.57 -18.82
C LEU A 98 -10.65 -16.85 -18.47
N PRO A 99 -9.37 -16.75 -18.09
CA PRO A 99 -8.63 -17.88 -17.55
C PRO A 99 -9.30 -18.41 -16.27
N LEU A 100 -9.13 -19.68 -16.00
CA LEU A 100 -9.76 -20.35 -14.87
C LEU A 100 -9.46 -19.68 -13.53
N GLU A 101 -8.23 -19.24 -13.32
CA GLU A 101 -7.81 -18.54 -12.09
C GLU A 101 -8.41 -17.13 -11.96
N ALA A 102 -9.02 -16.61 -13.01
CA ALA A 102 -9.73 -15.33 -12.93
C ALA A 102 -11.17 -15.51 -12.45
N CYS A 103 -11.86 -16.59 -12.83
CA CYS A 103 -13.21 -16.91 -12.38
C CYS A 103 -13.24 -17.83 -11.15
N GLN A 104 -12.19 -18.58 -10.90
CA GLN A 104 -11.99 -19.43 -9.72
C GLN A 104 -10.67 -19.08 -9.04
N PRO A 105 -10.59 -17.92 -8.36
CA PRO A 105 -9.33 -17.40 -7.80
C PRO A 105 -8.71 -18.30 -6.73
N GLU A 106 -9.47 -19.18 -6.11
CA GLU A 106 -9.00 -20.20 -5.18
C GLU A 106 -8.10 -21.27 -5.83
N ARG A 107 -8.16 -21.44 -7.16
CA ARG A 107 -7.29 -22.35 -7.93
C ARG A 107 -5.89 -21.80 -8.16
N ARG A 108 -5.62 -20.54 -7.82
CA ARG A 108 -4.27 -19.98 -7.95
C ARG A 108 -3.29 -20.78 -7.10
N PRO A 109 -2.08 -21.05 -7.61
CA PRO A 109 -1.13 -21.96 -6.97
C PRO A 109 -0.79 -21.63 -5.50
N TRP A 110 -0.82 -20.34 -5.17
CA TRP A 110 -0.45 -19.89 -3.83
C TRP A 110 -1.60 -19.88 -2.81
N VAL A 111 -2.88 -19.92 -3.22
CA VAL A 111 -4.00 -19.72 -2.29
C VAL A 111 -4.06 -20.81 -1.23
N LEU A 112 -4.10 -22.08 -1.64
CA LEU A 112 -4.13 -23.19 -0.70
C LEU A 112 -2.83 -23.25 0.13
N LYS A 113 -1.69 -23.01 -0.51
CA LYS A 113 -0.38 -22.99 0.15
C LYS A 113 -0.30 -21.92 1.23
N SER A 114 -0.69 -20.68 0.92
CA SER A 114 -0.67 -19.56 1.88
C SER A 114 -1.56 -19.80 3.10
N ASN A 115 -2.74 -20.41 2.89
CA ASN A 115 -3.62 -20.80 3.99
C ASN A 115 -2.96 -21.84 4.92
N ILE A 116 -2.31 -22.87 4.35
CA ILE A 116 -1.59 -23.90 5.10
C ILE A 116 -0.40 -23.30 5.85
N GLU A 117 0.39 -22.44 5.19
CA GLU A 117 1.54 -21.78 5.81
C GLU A 117 1.11 -20.84 6.95
N ALA A 118 0.03 -20.10 6.79
CA ALA A 118 -0.51 -19.24 7.85
C ALA A 118 -1.00 -20.07 9.05
N ALA A 119 -1.70 -21.19 8.81
CA ALA A 119 -2.10 -22.10 9.89
C ALA A 119 -0.89 -22.75 10.60
N THR A 120 0.16 -23.09 9.85
CA THR A 120 1.41 -23.63 10.41
C THR A 120 2.12 -22.60 11.30
N LYS A 121 2.19 -21.33 10.83
CA LYS A 121 2.77 -20.23 11.65
C LYS A 121 1.97 -19.99 12.93
N ARG A 122 0.63 -20.07 12.86
CA ARG A 122 -0.22 -19.92 14.06
C ARG A 122 0.05 -21.04 15.08
N LEU A 123 0.22 -22.28 14.62
CA LEU A 123 0.58 -23.39 15.52
C LEU A 123 1.94 -23.13 16.18
N ALA A 124 2.97 -22.81 15.41
CA ALA A 124 4.30 -22.52 15.95
C ALA A 124 4.29 -21.35 16.96
N SER A 125 3.49 -20.31 16.71
CA SER A 125 3.31 -19.21 17.66
C SER A 125 2.63 -19.66 18.95
N ALA A 126 1.56 -20.46 18.86
CA ALA A 126 0.87 -20.99 20.05
C ALA A 126 1.77 -21.91 20.89
N GLU A 127 2.60 -22.73 20.24
CA GLU A 127 3.59 -23.59 20.94
C GLU A 127 4.64 -22.74 21.68
N ALA A 128 5.15 -21.67 21.07
CA ALA A 128 6.08 -20.75 21.72
C ALA A 128 5.42 -20.03 22.92
N ASP A 129 4.18 -19.59 22.78
CA ASP A 129 3.41 -18.96 23.86
C ASP A 129 3.18 -19.92 25.04
N LEU A 130 2.95 -21.21 24.76
CA LEU A 130 2.82 -22.25 25.79
C LEU A 130 4.13 -22.46 26.57
N VAL A 131 5.27 -22.48 25.85
CA VAL A 131 6.59 -22.57 26.52
C VAL A 131 6.78 -21.39 27.46
N ALA A 132 6.55 -20.16 26.99
CA ALA A 132 6.66 -18.95 27.80
C ALA A 132 5.68 -18.92 28.99
N ALA A 133 4.47 -19.48 28.83
CA ALA A 133 3.51 -19.61 29.93
C ALA A 133 3.97 -20.59 31.00
N ASN A 134 4.55 -21.74 30.62
CA ASN A 134 5.12 -22.72 31.54
C ASN A 134 6.32 -22.16 32.32
N GLU A 135 7.19 -21.39 31.69
CA GLU A 135 8.30 -20.70 32.36
C GLU A 135 7.78 -19.73 33.43
N ARG A 136 6.78 -18.92 33.11
CA ARG A 136 6.13 -17.98 34.06
C ARG A 136 5.51 -18.75 35.26
N LEU A 137 4.87 -19.87 35.00
CA LEU A 137 4.30 -20.72 36.08
C LEU A 137 5.40 -21.29 36.98
N ALA A 138 6.51 -21.75 36.41
CA ALA A 138 7.66 -22.25 37.16
C ALA A 138 8.27 -21.18 38.06
N GLU A 139 8.43 -19.94 37.51
CA GLU A 139 8.90 -18.80 38.30
C GLU A 139 7.94 -18.42 39.44
N ALA A 140 6.63 -18.37 39.16
CA ALA A 140 5.62 -18.05 40.17
C ALA A 140 5.64 -19.10 41.34
N ARG A 141 5.73 -20.37 40.99
CA ARG A 141 5.88 -21.47 41.98
C ARG A 141 7.18 -21.36 42.76
N GLY A 142 8.31 -21.08 42.10
CA GLY A 142 9.61 -20.89 42.73
C GLY A 142 9.64 -19.71 43.72
N LYS A 143 8.99 -18.61 43.38
CA LYS A 143 8.83 -17.44 44.29
C LYS A 143 7.96 -17.80 45.49
N ALA A 144 6.87 -18.53 45.29
CA ALA A 144 5.99 -19.00 46.37
C ALA A 144 6.71 -19.96 47.33
N SER A 145 7.49 -20.93 46.82
CA SER A 145 8.23 -21.92 47.61
C SER A 145 9.37 -21.31 48.44
N ARG A 146 10.17 -20.40 47.85
CA ARG A 146 11.29 -19.72 48.56
C ARG A 146 10.82 -18.91 49.75
N GLN A 147 9.62 -18.39 49.70
CA GLN A 147 9.05 -17.60 50.78
C GLN A 147 8.33 -18.42 51.83
N GLN A 148 7.87 -19.64 51.49
CA GLN A 148 7.41 -20.59 52.51
C GLN A 148 8.57 -21.13 53.36
N SER A 149 9.73 -21.38 52.73
CA SER A 149 10.93 -21.80 53.47
C SER A 149 11.54 -20.67 54.33
N ALA A 150 11.47 -19.42 53.88
CA ALA A 150 11.94 -18.27 54.68
C ALA A 150 10.95 -17.86 55.81
N GLY A 151 9.67 -18.21 55.67
CA GLY A 151 8.63 -17.94 56.67
C GLY A 151 8.60 -18.88 57.88
N ASN A 152 9.25 -20.03 57.81
CA ASN A 152 9.32 -20.96 58.95
C ASN A 152 10.30 -20.52 60.04
N ASP A 153 11.25 -19.61 59.71
CA ASP A 153 12.21 -19.05 60.68
C ASP A 153 11.80 -17.69 61.27
N ALA A 154 10.73 -17.06 60.73
CA ALA A 154 10.29 -15.71 61.13
C ALA A 154 8.76 -15.60 61.29
N ALA A 155 8.14 -16.58 61.89
CA ALA A 155 6.69 -16.57 62.09
C ALA A 155 6.31 -15.89 63.41
N LYS A 156 5.93 -14.58 63.38
CA LYS A 156 4.86 -14.07 64.28
C LYS A 156 4.16 -12.79 63.80
N ASP A 157 4.67 -12.05 62.79
CA ASP A 157 4.06 -10.75 62.40
C ASP A 157 4.03 -10.45 60.88
N ALA A 158 3.71 -11.44 60.03
CA ALA A 158 3.52 -11.17 58.60
C ALA A 158 2.04 -10.92 58.30
N PRO A 159 1.67 -9.83 57.56
CA PRO A 159 0.28 -9.52 57.21
C PRO A 159 -0.31 -10.61 56.30
N GLN A 160 -1.53 -11.05 56.58
CA GLN A 160 -2.31 -12.04 55.81
C GLN A 160 -2.49 -11.65 54.32
N GLU A 161 -2.41 -10.36 53.95
CA GLU A 161 -2.48 -9.84 52.59
C GLU A 161 -1.39 -10.35 51.67
N SER A 162 -0.19 -10.67 52.16
CA SER A 162 0.94 -11.12 51.33
C SER A 162 0.82 -12.57 50.87
N THR A 163 0.10 -13.39 51.58
CA THR A 163 -0.12 -14.82 51.26
C THR A 163 -1.25 -14.98 50.23
N THR A 164 -2.31 -14.18 50.31
CA THR A 164 -3.42 -14.16 49.36
C THR A 164 -2.98 -13.72 47.98
N LYS A 165 -2.21 -12.62 47.87
CA LYS A 165 -1.70 -12.10 46.61
C LYS A 165 -0.79 -13.09 45.84
N LYS A 166 -0.11 -13.97 46.52
CA LYS A 166 0.80 -14.97 45.93
C LYS A 166 0.08 -16.24 45.45
N ALA A 167 -0.98 -16.65 46.16
CA ALA A 167 -1.86 -17.69 45.67
C ALA A 167 -2.54 -17.26 44.39
N ASP A 168 -2.89 -15.96 44.28
CA ASP A 168 -3.46 -15.34 43.08
C ASP A 168 -2.47 -15.34 41.90
N ASP A 169 -1.17 -15.05 42.12
CA ASP A 169 -0.15 -15.06 41.06
C ASP A 169 0.07 -16.47 40.47
N VAL A 170 0.09 -17.51 41.29
CA VAL A 170 0.21 -18.91 40.84
C VAL A 170 -1.06 -19.36 40.12
N ALA A 171 -2.24 -18.98 40.63
CA ALA A 171 -3.52 -19.28 39.98
C ALA A 171 -3.63 -18.62 38.62
N LEU A 172 -3.18 -17.37 38.51
CA LEU A 172 -3.15 -16.62 37.24
C LEU A 172 -2.19 -17.26 36.23
N ALA A 173 -0.97 -17.58 36.64
CA ALA A 173 0.00 -18.27 35.81
C ALA A 173 -0.47 -19.66 35.38
N ARG A 174 -1.24 -20.37 36.21
CA ARG A 174 -1.86 -21.62 35.82
C ARG A 174 -2.94 -21.44 34.76
N ALA A 175 -3.78 -20.43 34.93
CA ALA A 175 -4.80 -20.10 33.92
C ALA A 175 -4.19 -19.68 32.57
N ASP A 176 -3.01 -19.05 32.60
CA ASP A 176 -2.25 -18.76 31.38
C ASP A 176 -1.80 -20.05 30.65
N VAL A 177 -1.29 -21.04 31.40
CA VAL A 177 -0.91 -22.33 30.83
C VAL A 177 -2.14 -23.05 30.26
N ASP A 178 -3.23 -23.15 31.03
CA ASP A 178 -4.46 -23.83 30.59
C ASP A 178 -5.02 -23.19 29.30
N ALA A 179 -4.98 -21.86 29.18
CA ALA A 179 -5.40 -21.15 27.98
C ALA A 179 -4.43 -21.39 26.79
N SER A 180 -3.12 -21.43 27.04
CA SER A 180 -2.12 -21.69 26.00
C SER A 180 -2.18 -23.16 25.51
N GLU A 181 -2.44 -24.15 26.38
CA GLU A 181 -2.68 -25.53 25.97
C GLU A 181 -3.90 -25.66 25.05
N CYS A 182 -5.00 -24.96 25.38
CA CYS A 182 -6.17 -24.91 24.54
C CYS A 182 -5.88 -24.20 23.21
N ALA A 183 -5.04 -23.14 23.19
CA ALA A 183 -4.62 -22.45 22.00
C ALA A 183 -3.82 -23.34 21.05
N VAL A 184 -2.87 -24.14 21.57
CA VAL A 184 -2.10 -25.13 20.78
C VAL A 184 -3.04 -26.18 20.20
N THR A 185 -3.97 -26.72 21.04
CA THR A 185 -4.96 -27.69 20.57
C THR A 185 -5.82 -27.15 19.44
N PHE A 186 -6.28 -25.91 19.56
CA PHE A 186 -7.04 -25.24 18.52
C PHE A 186 -6.20 -25.04 17.26
N ALA A 187 -4.99 -24.49 17.36
CA ALA A 187 -4.13 -24.23 16.21
C ALA A 187 -3.73 -25.51 15.46
N ALA A 188 -3.49 -26.61 16.19
CA ALA A 188 -3.24 -27.92 15.60
C ALA A 188 -4.47 -28.47 14.84
N ALA A 189 -5.64 -28.40 15.47
CA ALA A 189 -6.90 -28.82 14.83
C ALA A 189 -7.23 -27.95 13.60
N GLU A 190 -6.96 -26.65 13.67
CA GLU A 190 -7.13 -25.73 12.54
C GLU A 190 -6.21 -26.08 11.37
N LEU A 191 -4.93 -26.38 11.63
CA LEU A 191 -3.99 -26.80 10.58
C LEU A 191 -4.46 -28.08 9.89
N VAL A 192 -4.96 -29.08 10.65
CA VAL A 192 -5.54 -30.31 10.09
C VAL A 192 -6.77 -29.99 9.26
N SER A 193 -7.65 -29.12 9.74
CA SER A 193 -8.85 -28.66 9.02
C SER A 193 -8.49 -27.96 7.73
N VAL A 194 -7.56 -27.01 7.73
CA VAL A 194 -7.12 -26.28 6.52
C VAL A 194 -6.54 -27.24 5.48
N LYS A 195 -5.69 -28.18 5.87
CA LYS A 195 -5.15 -29.22 4.98
C LYS A 195 -6.24 -30.09 4.36
N SER A 196 -7.16 -30.57 5.20
CA SER A 196 -8.24 -31.45 4.72
C SER A 196 -9.22 -30.72 3.81
N ARG A 197 -9.51 -29.44 4.06
CA ARG A 197 -10.32 -28.60 3.16
C ARG A 197 -9.60 -28.36 1.84
N ALA A 198 -8.29 -28.10 1.85
CA ALA A 198 -7.50 -27.97 0.64
C ALA A 198 -7.51 -29.26 -0.21
N ASP A 199 -7.42 -30.42 0.44
CA ASP A 199 -7.48 -31.71 -0.26
C ASP A 199 -8.89 -31.99 -0.81
N ALA A 200 -9.94 -31.64 -0.10
CA ALA A 200 -11.32 -31.74 -0.58
C ALA A 200 -11.58 -30.82 -1.78
N MET A 201 -11.05 -29.59 -1.76
CA MET A 201 -11.14 -28.69 -2.90
C MET A 201 -10.43 -29.26 -4.15
N LYS A 202 -9.23 -29.82 -3.98
CA LYS A 202 -8.51 -30.48 -5.08
C LYS A 202 -9.28 -31.67 -5.64
N ALA A 203 -9.87 -32.50 -4.78
CA ALA A 203 -10.69 -33.63 -5.22
C ALA A 203 -11.94 -33.15 -5.98
N HIS A 204 -12.58 -32.09 -5.51
CA HIS A 204 -13.69 -31.46 -6.22
C HIS A 204 -13.27 -30.93 -7.61
N TRP A 205 -12.16 -30.22 -7.70
CA TRP A 205 -11.66 -29.72 -8.99
C TRP A 205 -11.29 -30.85 -9.94
N ALA A 206 -10.64 -31.92 -9.46
CA ALA A 206 -10.30 -33.05 -10.29
C ALA A 206 -11.56 -33.73 -10.90
N LYS A 207 -12.64 -33.79 -10.12
CA LYS A 207 -13.94 -34.32 -10.65
C LYS A 207 -14.58 -33.36 -11.65
N VAL A 208 -14.55 -32.03 -11.37
CA VAL A 208 -15.17 -31.04 -12.26
C VAL A 208 -14.41 -30.92 -13.59
N ASP A 209 -13.09 -31.04 -13.55
CA ASP A 209 -12.21 -30.92 -14.72
C ASP A 209 -12.23 -32.22 -15.59
N ASP A 210 -12.63 -33.34 -15.01
CA ASP A 210 -12.81 -34.62 -15.74
C ASP A 210 -14.21 -34.66 -16.37
N THR A 211 -14.25 -34.62 -17.69
CA THR A 211 -15.51 -34.73 -18.46
C THR A 211 -16.03 -36.16 -18.58
N SER A 212 -15.26 -37.16 -18.13
CA SER A 212 -15.69 -38.56 -18.09
C SER A 212 -16.49 -38.85 -16.81
N GLU A 213 -17.50 -39.70 -16.88
CA GLU A 213 -18.23 -40.16 -15.69
C GLU A 213 -17.40 -41.16 -14.88
N ASN A 214 -16.30 -40.66 -14.30
CA ASN A 214 -15.37 -41.46 -13.51
C ASN A 214 -15.85 -41.62 -12.06
N GLY A 215 -16.49 -42.76 -11.78
CA GLY A 215 -17.03 -43.08 -10.45
C GLY A 215 -15.99 -43.03 -9.31
N SER A 216 -14.71 -43.28 -9.61
CA SER A 216 -13.65 -43.18 -8.60
C SER A 216 -13.39 -41.75 -8.14
N LEU A 217 -13.52 -40.75 -9.02
CA LEU A 217 -13.37 -39.32 -8.66
C LEU A 217 -14.57 -38.84 -7.83
N VAL A 218 -15.77 -39.31 -8.13
CA VAL A 218 -16.98 -39.01 -7.35
C VAL A 218 -16.82 -39.51 -5.90
N GLU A 219 -16.34 -40.76 -5.73
CA GLU A 219 -16.11 -41.32 -4.41
C GLU A 219 -14.96 -40.64 -3.65
N ALA A 220 -13.88 -40.27 -4.35
CA ALA A 220 -12.76 -39.53 -3.80
C ALA A 220 -13.19 -38.14 -3.32
N GLU A 221 -14.00 -37.41 -4.09
CA GLU A 221 -14.59 -36.14 -3.72
C GLU A 221 -15.44 -36.27 -2.45
N ARG A 222 -16.38 -37.23 -2.43
CA ARG A 222 -17.27 -37.49 -1.29
C ARG A 222 -16.50 -37.81 -0.02
N THR A 223 -15.50 -38.67 -0.12
CA THR A 223 -14.67 -39.09 1.02
C THR A 223 -13.85 -37.91 1.56
N SER A 224 -13.23 -37.13 0.68
CA SER A 224 -12.46 -35.96 1.05
C SER A 224 -13.33 -34.86 1.66
N ALA A 225 -14.52 -34.62 1.11
CA ALA A 225 -15.49 -33.66 1.64
C ALA A 225 -15.95 -34.04 3.06
N ASN A 226 -16.35 -35.30 3.27
CA ASN A 226 -16.76 -35.78 4.58
C ASN A 226 -15.64 -35.65 5.63
N LYS A 227 -14.41 -35.99 5.25
CA LYS A 227 -13.24 -35.77 6.10
C LYS A 227 -13.06 -34.31 6.45
N ALA A 228 -13.16 -33.41 5.47
CA ALA A 228 -13.02 -31.96 5.67
C ALA A 228 -14.08 -31.42 6.63
N ILE A 229 -15.34 -31.84 6.48
CA ILE A 229 -16.44 -31.48 7.38
C ILE A 229 -16.15 -31.95 8.80
N ALA A 230 -15.76 -33.23 8.98
CA ALA A 230 -15.49 -33.79 10.29
C ALA A 230 -14.38 -33.04 11.03
N VAL A 231 -13.23 -32.81 10.38
CA VAL A 231 -12.10 -32.13 11.01
C VAL A 231 -12.35 -30.62 11.21
N GLN A 232 -13.16 -29.98 10.35
CA GLN A 232 -13.60 -28.60 10.54
C GLN A 232 -14.45 -28.46 11.80
N ARG A 233 -15.43 -29.36 12.02
CA ARG A 233 -16.26 -29.39 13.24
C ARG A 233 -15.39 -29.56 14.50
N GLN A 234 -14.35 -30.39 14.43
CA GLN A 234 -13.38 -30.56 15.53
C GLN A 234 -12.57 -29.30 15.80
N ALA A 235 -12.12 -28.62 14.75
CA ALA A 235 -11.39 -27.35 14.89
C ALA A 235 -12.27 -26.23 15.47
N GLU A 236 -13.53 -26.16 15.09
CA GLU A 236 -14.51 -25.21 15.65
C GLU A 236 -14.78 -25.50 17.13
N LEU A 237 -14.88 -26.77 17.54
CA LEU A 237 -15.00 -27.15 18.93
C LEU A 237 -13.75 -26.79 19.73
N ALA A 238 -12.55 -27.06 19.20
CA ALA A 238 -11.29 -26.66 19.82
C ALA A 238 -11.18 -25.14 20.00
N LYS A 239 -11.62 -24.36 19.00
CA LYS A 239 -11.73 -22.90 19.08
C LYS A 239 -12.66 -22.46 20.23
N ALA A 240 -13.80 -23.09 20.38
CA ALA A 240 -14.76 -22.78 21.46
C ALA A 240 -14.20 -23.16 22.83
N LEU A 241 -13.45 -24.25 22.94
CA LEU A 241 -12.74 -24.65 24.18
C LEU A 241 -11.68 -23.60 24.54
N PHE A 242 -10.88 -23.15 23.57
CA PHE A 242 -9.92 -22.08 23.79
C PHE A 242 -10.62 -20.77 24.22
N ALA A 243 -11.74 -20.40 23.61
CA ALA A 243 -12.50 -19.21 24.01
C ALA A 243 -12.99 -19.29 25.49
N VAL A 244 -13.39 -20.47 25.96
CA VAL A 244 -13.76 -20.69 27.38
C VAL A 244 -12.56 -20.53 28.29
N ALA A 245 -11.39 -21.08 27.92
CA ALA A 245 -10.17 -20.99 28.71
C ALA A 245 -9.65 -19.54 28.76
N ASP A 246 -9.67 -18.83 27.63
CA ASP A 246 -9.26 -17.43 27.54
C ASP A 246 -10.18 -16.50 28.36
N ALA A 247 -11.50 -16.69 28.27
CA ALA A 247 -12.44 -15.91 29.07
C ALA A 247 -12.24 -16.14 30.58
N LYS A 248 -11.96 -17.39 31.04
CA LYS A 248 -11.60 -17.69 32.44
C LYS A 248 -10.30 -16.97 32.84
N ARG A 249 -9.27 -17.04 31.99
CA ARG A 249 -8.00 -16.34 32.19
C ARG A 249 -8.18 -14.83 32.35
N ARG A 250 -8.98 -14.19 31.45
CA ARG A 250 -9.30 -12.76 31.52
C ARG A 250 -10.06 -12.41 32.80
N LEU A 251 -10.98 -13.25 33.25
CA LEU A 251 -11.77 -13.04 34.46
C LEU A 251 -10.89 -12.91 35.71
N LEU A 252 -9.80 -13.68 35.79
CA LEU A 252 -8.84 -13.62 36.90
C LEU A 252 -7.95 -12.36 36.91
N ARG A 253 -7.91 -11.62 35.80
CA ARG A 253 -7.05 -10.44 35.64
C ARG A 253 -7.77 -9.12 35.88
N VAL A 254 -9.09 -9.13 35.88
CA VAL A 254 -9.92 -7.93 35.92
C VAL A 254 -10.54 -7.77 37.32
N PRO A 255 -10.53 -6.53 37.88
CA PRO A 255 -11.20 -6.23 39.14
C PRO A 255 -12.69 -6.57 39.13
N ALA A 256 -13.25 -6.83 40.28
CA ALA A 256 -14.63 -7.34 40.46
C ALA A 256 -15.70 -6.44 39.83
N ASP A 257 -15.46 -5.13 39.78
CA ASP A 257 -16.36 -4.15 39.19
C ASP A 257 -16.43 -4.18 37.64
N GLN A 258 -15.44 -4.85 36.99
CA GLN A 258 -15.35 -4.97 35.53
C GLN A 258 -15.60 -6.40 35.03
N GLN A 259 -15.93 -7.35 35.91
CA GLN A 259 -16.08 -8.76 35.57
C GLN A 259 -17.36 -9.10 34.79
N ALA A 260 -18.41 -8.32 34.94
CA ALA A 260 -19.74 -8.60 34.35
C ALA A 260 -19.71 -8.84 32.82
N THR A 261 -18.92 -8.06 32.08
CA THR A 261 -18.79 -8.21 30.61
C THR A 261 -18.09 -9.52 30.26
N ILE A 262 -17.03 -9.88 31.01
CA ILE A 262 -16.24 -11.11 30.75
C ILE A 262 -17.05 -12.34 31.18
N GLU A 263 -17.87 -12.27 32.22
CA GLU A 263 -18.79 -13.34 32.60
C GLU A 263 -19.84 -13.60 31.52
N ALA A 264 -20.35 -12.54 30.88
CA ALA A 264 -21.24 -12.68 29.73
C ALA A 264 -20.54 -13.35 28.54
N ASP A 265 -19.26 -12.97 28.25
CA ASP A 265 -18.44 -13.62 27.23
C ASP A 265 -18.20 -15.10 27.56
N LEU A 266 -17.89 -15.42 28.82
CA LEU A 266 -17.68 -16.80 29.28
C LEU A 266 -18.96 -17.64 29.11
N THR A 267 -20.11 -17.06 29.41
CA THR A 267 -21.41 -17.75 29.25
C THR A 267 -21.67 -18.06 27.78
N LYS A 268 -21.51 -17.07 26.88
CA LYS A 268 -21.61 -17.27 25.43
C LYS A 268 -20.63 -18.32 24.89
N ALA A 269 -19.37 -18.28 25.36
CA ALA A 269 -18.37 -19.27 24.96
C ALA A 269 -18.74 -20.70 25.40
N ARG A 270 -19.31 -20.86 26.61
CA ARG A 270 -19.81 -22.15 27.11
C ARG A 270 -20.99 -22.67 26.29
N GLU A 271 -21.93 -21.81 25.96
CA GLU A 271 -23.07 -22.16 25.10
C GLU A 271 -22.61 -22.60 23.70
N ALA A 272 -21.70 -21.85 23.09
CA ALA A 272 -21.09 -22.19 21.80
C ALA A 272 -20.38 -23.56 21.85
N ARG A 273 -19.56 -23.81 22.89
CA ARG A 273 -18.93 -25.10 23.10
C ARG A 273 -19.95 -26.24 23.20
N ASN A 274 -21.00 -26.08 24.01
CA ASN A 274 -22.02 -27.12 24.22
C ASN A 274 -22.78 -27.44 22.92
N LYS A 275 -23.06 -26.38 22.09
CA LYS A 275 -23.67 -26.55 20.76
C LYS A 275 -22.74 -27.30 19.81
N LEU A 276 -21.46 -26.93 19.77
CA LEU A 276 -20.47 -27.57 18.88
C LEU A 276 -20.14 -29.00 19.30
N THR A 277 -20.14 -29.32 20.59
CA THR A 277 -20.01 -30.71 21.08
C THR A 277 -21.10 -31.60 20.44
N LYS A 278 -22.34 -31.19 20.50
CA LYS A 278 -23.45 -31.92 19.87
C LYS A 278 -23.29 -32.05 18.34
N ILE A 279 -22.82 -30.99 17.67
CA ILE A 279 -22.58 -31.02 16.22
C ILE A 279 -21.49 -32.04 15.85
N VAL A 280 -20.41 -32.14 16.63
CA VAL A 280 -19.34 -33.11 16.39
C VAL A 280 -19.85 -34.54 16.53
N GLU A 281 -20.76 -34.81 17.46
CA GLU A 281 -21.36 -36.13 17.70
C GLU A 281 -22.42 -36.50 16.64
N THR A 282 -22.94 -35.51 15.90
CA THR A 282 -23.98 -35.74 14.88
C THR A 282 -23.37 -36.30 13.59
N PRO A 283 -23.88 -37.37 13.00
CA PRO A 283 -23.45 -37.88 11.72
C PRO A 283 -23.52 -36.81 10.62
N ILE A 284 -22.59 -36.88 9.67
CA ILE A 284 -22.56 -35.96 8.52
C ILE A 284 -23.72 -36.30 7.59
N GLY A 285 -24.59 -35.32 7.34
CA GLY A 285 -25.72 -35.41 6.43
C GLY A 285 -25.43 -34.83 5.04
N ASN A 286 -26.35 -35.04 4.11
CA ASN A 286 -26.21 -34.58 2.71
C ASN A 286 -26.16 -33.04 2.56
N ASN A 287 -26.65 -32.31 3.56
CA ASN A 287 -26.67 -30.83 3.55
C ASN A 287 -25.48 -30.21 4.29
N ASP A 288 -24.59 -31.03 4.82
CA ASP A 288 -23.38 -30.55 5.49
C ASP A 288 -22.30 -30.23 4.45
N HIS A 289 -21.67 -29.07 4.61
CA HIS A 289 -20.61 -28.60 3.73
C HIS A 289 -19.43 -28.08 4.55
N TYR A 290 -18.22 -28.31 4.06
CA TYR A 290 -17.06 -27.63 4.60
C TYR A 290 -16.97 -26.20 4.04
N THR A 291 -16.37 -25.28 4.78
CA THR A 291 -16.09 -23.92 4.31
C THR A 291 -14.90 -23.94 3.35
N ALA A 292 -15.11 -23.58 2.09
CA ALA A 292 -14.02 -23.50 1.12
C ALA A 292 -12.97 -22.45 1.53
N LEU A 293 -11.71 -22.69 1.14
CA LEU A 293 -10.66 -21.69 1.23
C LEU A 293 -10.82 -20.71 0.08
N VAL A 294 -10.92 -19.43 0.38
CA VAL A 294 -11.24 -18.41 -0.61
C VAL A 294 -9.97 -17.77 -1.19
N GLY A 295 -9.96 -17.55 -2.50
CA GLY A 295 -8.91 -16.84 -3.20
C GLY A 295 -9.26 -15.37 -3.50
N ALA A 296 -10.54 -15.01 -3.36
CA ALA A 296 -11.03 -13.64 -3.50
C ALA A 296 -12.32 -13.44 -2.71
N GLN A 297 -12.62 -12.20 -2.40
CA GLN A 297 -13.85 -11.77 -1.73
C GLN A 297 -14.39 -10.52 -2.42
N ALA A 298 -15.71 -10.42 -2.61
CA ALA A 298 -16.32 -9.18 -3.07
C ALA A 298 -15.99 -8.05 -2.07
N ALA A 299 -15.51 -6.92 -2.59
CA ALA A 299 -15.37 -5.73 -1.78
C ALA A 299 -16.80 -5.25 -1.45
N ALA A 300 -17.14 -5.18 -0.17
CA ALA A 300 -18.42 -4.64 0.24
C ALA A 300 -18.48 -3.18 -0.16
N THR A 301 -19.31 -2.87 -1.17
CA THR A 301 -19.60 -1.50 -1.58
C THR A 301 -21.08 -1.25 -1.31
N ARG A 302 -21.33 -0.25 -0.49
CA ARG A 302 -22.69 0.26 -0.29
C ARG A 302 -22.89 1.44 -1.21
N PHE A 303 -23.77 1.32 -2.17
CA PHE A 303 -24.15 2.46 -3.00
C PHE A 303 -24.98 3.44 -2.18
N LEU A 304 -24.40 4.58 -1.83
CA LEU A 304 -25.08 5.64 -1.08
C LEU A 304 -26.41 6.09 -1.71
N ALA A 305 -26.54 5.92 -3.03
CA ALA A 305 -27.74 6.28 -3.77
C ALA A 305 -28.91 5.29 -3.57
N THR A 306 -28.64 4.02 -3.24
CA THR A 306 -29.67 2.98 -3.13
C THR A 306 -29.83 2.43 -1.72
N ASP A 307 -28.87 2.67 -0.85
CA ASP A 307 -28.80 2.14 0.53
C ASP A 307 -28.96 0.61 0.63
N VAL A 308 -28.67 -0.10 -0.44
CA VAL A 308 -28.82 -1.56 -0.57
C VAL A 308 -27.45 -2.21 -0.48
N ASP A 309 -27.34 -3.23 0.36
CA ASP A 309 -26.16 -4.08 0.42
C ASP A 309 -26.01 -4.93 -0.85
N ASP A 310 -24.77 -5.22 -1.21
CA ASP A 310 -24.47 -6.00 -2.41
C ASP A 310 -25.03 -7.42 -2.33
N LYS A 311 -25.61 -7.87 -3.44
CA LYS A 311 -26.02 -9.26 -3.61
C LYS A 311 -24.83 -10.19 -3.65
N THR A 312 -25.05 -11.48 -3.37
CA THR A 312 -24.05 -12.52 -3.61
C THR A 312 -23.62 -12.48 -5.07
N ILE A 313 -22.33 -12.26 -5.30
CA ILE A 313 -21.75 -12.11 -6.64
C ILE A 313 -21.03 -13.40 -7.03
N HIS A 314 -21.34 -13.90 -8.23
CA HIS A 314 -20.60 -14.98 -8.87
C HIS A 314 -19.52 -14.41 -9.80
N TRP A 315 -18.35 -15.03 -9.79
CA TRP A 315 -17.29 -14.69 -10.71
C TRP A 315 -17.63 -15.30 -12.08
N SER A 316 -17.95 -14.46 -13.06
CA SER A 316 -18.20 -14.92 -14.43
C SER A 316 -16.92 -15.50 -15.05
N ASP A 317 -17.07 -16.54 -15.86
CA ASP A 317 -16.01 -17.07 -16.72
C ASP A 317 -15.82 -16.22 -17.99
N GLN A 318 -16.69 -15.23 -18.22
CA GLN A 318 -16.61 -14.29 -19.32
C GLN A 318 -16.59 -12.86 -18.81
N SER A 319 -15.84 -12.00 -19.51
CA SER A 319 -15.93 -10.55 -19.43
C SER A 319 -16.69 -10.03 -20.65
N THR A 320 -17.39 -8.89 -20.48
CA THR A 320 -18.06 -8.20 -21.59
C THR A 320 -17.11 -7.79 -22.71
N GLY A 321 -15.80 -7.70 -22.43
CA GLY A 321 -14.79 -7.14 -23.35
C GLY A 321 -14.82 -5.63 -23.50
N ARG A 322 -15.77 -4.93 -22.87
CA ARG A 322 -15.91 -3.46 -22.97
C ARG A 322 -14.60 -2.74 -22.61
N ARG A 323 -13.99 -3.07 -21.46
CA ARG A 323 -12.73 -2.44 -21.04
C ARG A 323 -11.55 -2.79 -21.95
N LYS A 324 -11.52 -4.00 -22.51
CA LYS A 324 -10.53 -4.41 -23.52
C LYS A 324 -10.63 -3.53 -24.76
N ALA A 325 -11.84 -3.39 -25.31
CA ALA A 325 -12.09 -2.53 -26.45
C ALA A 325 -11.74 -1.05 -26.18
N LEU A 326 -12.00 -0.54 -24.97
CA LEU A 326 -11.56 0.79 -24.57
C LEU A 326 -10.02 0.91 -24.53
N VAL A 327 -9.32 -0.10 -24.00
CA VAL A 327 -7.85 -0.10 -23.99
C VAL A 327 -7.29 -0.12 -25.41
N GLU A 328 -7.83 -0.93 -26.30
CA GLU A 328 -7.45 -0.98 -27.71
C GLU A 328 -7.65 0.38 -28.39
N TRP A 329 -8.75 1.08 -28.12
CA TRP A 329 -8.97 2.44 -28.60
C TRP A 329 -7.99 3.46 -27.99
N ILE A 330 -7.71 3.38 -26.69
CA ILE A 330 -6.76 4.30 -26.00
C ILE A 330 -5.36 4.14 -26.60
N THR A 331 -4.93 2.90 -26.86
CA THR A 331 -3.56 2.60 -27.33
C THR A 331 -3.44 2.53 -28.85
N ASP A 332 -4.49 2.80 -29.58
CA ASP A 332 -4.45 2.85 -31.05
C ASP A 332 -3.52 3.99 -31.49
N PRO A 333 -2.54 3.74 -32.39
CA PRO A 333 -1.63 4.77 -32.89
C PRO A 333 -2.33 5.98 -33.52
N ARG A 334 -3.56 5.80 -34.01
CA ARG A 334 -4.39 6.88 -34.58
C ARG A 334 -5.04 7.76 -33.50
N ASN A 335 -4.99 7.37 -32.22
CA ASN A 335 -5.53 8.18 -31.14
C ASN A 335 -4.68 9.47 -30.99
N PRO A 336 -5.26 10.66 -31.27
CA PRO A 336 -4.47 11.88 -31.32
C PRO A 336 -4.05 12.40 -29.95
N LEU A 337 -4.58 11.85 -28.86
CA LEU A 337 -4.38 12.41 -27.52
C LEU A 337 -3.48 11.55 -26.64
N THR A 338 -3.59 10.23 -26.67
CA THR A 338 -2.96 9.39 -25.65
C THR A 338 -1.45 9.57 -25.57
N ALA A 339 -0.75 9.50 -26.69
CA ALA A 339 0.71 9.68 -26.71
C ALA A 339 1.10 11.12 -26.33
N ARG A 340 0.37 12.14 -26.83
CA ARG A 340 0.63 13.55 -26.46
C ARG A 340 0.45 13.80 -24.97
N VAL A 341 -0.59 13.24 -24.34
CA VAL A 341 -0.82 13.36 -22.90
C VAL A 341 0.31 12.71 -22.12
N ALA A 342 0.69 11.47 -22.47
CA ALA A 342 1.78 10.75 -21.82
C ALA A 342 3.11 11.51 -21.92
N VAL A 343 3.46 11.96 -23.12
CA VAL A 343 4.66 12.76 -23.38
C VAL A 343 4.65 14.07 -22.59
N ASN A 344 3.54 14.79 -22.59
CA ASN A 344 3.44 16.06 -21.86
C ASN A 344 3.67 15.90 -20.36
N HIS A 345 3.16 14.81 -19.76
CA HIS A 345 3.43 14.48 -18.37
C HIS A 345 4.89 14.09 -18.11
N ILE A 346 5.48 13.25 -18.96
CA ILE A 346 6.90 12.86 -18.85
C ILE A 346 7.81 14.08 -19.01
N TRP A 347 7.58 14.90 -20.03
CA TRP A 347 8.32 16.13 -20.27
C TRP A 347 8.25 17.08 -19.07
N ASN A 348 7.04 17.33 -18.55
CA ASN A 348 6.84 18.20 -17.39
C ASN A 348 7.64 17.72 -16.15
N ARG A 349 7.76 16.41 -15.93
CA ARG A 349 8.56 15.85 -14.83
C ARG A 349 10.06 16.09 -15.00
N HIS A 350 10.55 16.09 -16.24
CA HIS A 350 11.96 16.33 -16.53
C HIS A 350 12.32 17.80 -16.62
N MET A 351 11.42 18.63 -17.15
CA MET A 351 11.72 20.01 -17.52
C MET A 351 11.07 21.06 -16.59
N GLY A 352 10.15 20.63 -15.72
CA GLY A 352 9.45 21.50 -14.75
C GLY A 352 8.33 22.34 -15.36
N THR A 353 8.20 22.36 -16.69
CA THR A 353 7.14 23.08 -17.41
C THR A 353 6.62 22.18 -18.53
N PRO A 354 5.30 21.97 -18.65
CA PRO A 354 4.73 21.12 -19.69
C PRO A 354 4.79 21.81 -21.07
N LEU A 355 4.85 21.02 -22.15
CA LEU A 355 4.76 21.53 -23.53
C LEU A 355 3.36 22.06 -23.83
N ALA A 356 2.31 21.30 -23.44
CA ALA A 356 0.94 21.79 -23.43
C ALA A 356 0.64 22.33 -22.03
N PRO A 357 0.38 23.65 -21.88
CA PRO A 357 0.36 24.31 -20.56
C PRO A 357 -0.66 23.76 -19.58
N ASN A 358 -1.82 23.30 -20.08
CA ASN A 358 -2.83 22.69 -19.25
C ASN A 358 -2.75 21.15 -19.32
N VAL A 359 -2.19 20.53 -18.26
CA VAL A 359 -2.00 19.07 -18.21
C VAL A 359 -3.30 18.26 -18.06
N PHE A 360 -4.41 18.91 -17.67
CA PHE A 360 -5.72 18.26 -17.49
C PHE A 360 -6.66 18.48 -18.66
N ASP A 361 -6.43 19.52 -19.43
CA ASP A 361 -7.35 19.93 -20.49
C ASP A 361 -6.57 20.28 -21.76
N LEU A 362 -6.75 19.47 -22.78
CA LEU A 362 -6.23 19.69 -24.13
C LEU A 362 -7.33 20.14 -25.08
N GLY A 363 -8.49 20.60 -24.55
CA GLY A 363 -9.62 21.06 -25.31
C GLY A 363 -9.43 22.46 -25.88
N ARG A 364 -10.47 22.95 -26.56
CA ARG A 364 -10.44 24.24 -27.28
C ARG A 364 -10.17 25.47 -26.41
N ASN A 365 -10.43 25.35 -25.11
CA ASN A 365 -10.19 26.45 -24.16
C ASN A 365 -8.77 26.42 -23.55
N SER A 366 -7.96 25.46 -23.93
CA SER A 366 -6.58 25.36 -23.47
C SER A 366 -5.66 26.18 -24.35
N PRO A 367 -4.61 26.83 -23.80
CA PRO A 367 -3.59 27.48 -24.58
C PRO A 367 -2.93 26.51 -25.57
N VAL A 368 -2.57 27.00 -26.72
CA VAL A 368 -1.82 26.22 -27.70
C VAL A 368 -0.44 25.88 -27.14
N PRO A 369 0.06 24.65 -27.35
CA PRO A 369 1.42 24.28 -26.97
C PRO A 369 2.46 25.25 -27.54
N SER A 370 3.48 25.60 -26.76
CA SER A 370 4.56 26.49 -27.19
C SER A 370 5.41 25.91 -28.32
N ASN A 371 5.58 24.58 -28.32
CA ASN A 371 6.34 23.82 -29.32
C ASN A 371 5.52 22.60 -29.77
N PRO A 372 4.49 22.79 -30.64
CA PRO A 372 3.59 21.69 -31.00
C PRO A 372 4.30 20.60 -31.80
N GLU A 373 5.27 20.98 -32.67
CA GLU A 373 6.04 20.00 -33.44
C GLU A 373 6.91 19.09 -32.56
N LEU A 374 7.47 19.63 -31.49
CA LEU A 374 8.23 18.83 -30.51
C LEU A 374 7.33 17.86 -29.76
N LEU A 375 6.14 18.33 -29.35
CA LEU A 375 5.15 17.47 -28.70
C LEU A 375 4.73 16.32 -29.61
N ASP A 376 4.48 16.60 -30.88
CA ASP A 376 4.05 15.64 -31.89
C ASP A 376 5.16 14.66 -32.23
N TRP A 377 6.40 15.13 -32.37
CA TRP A 377 7.55 14.27 -32.62
C TRP A 377 7.81 13.31 -31.46
N LEU A 378 7.81 13.79 -30.22
CA LEU A 378 7.98 12.94 -29.05
C LEU A 378 6.82 11.93 -28.90
N ALA A 379 5.59 12.33 -29.29
CA ALA A 379 4.45 11.41 -29.29
C ALA A 379 4.60 10.30 -30.33
N ALA A 380 5.11 10.63 -31.52
CA ALA A 380 5.43 9.65 -32.56
C ALA A 380 6.54 8.70 -32.09
N GLU A 381 7.64 9.21 -31.52
CA GLU A 381 8.72 8.40 -30.95
C GLU A 381 8.21 7.40 -29.88
N LEU A 382 7.28 7.82 -29.01
CA LEU A 382 6.67 6.93 -28.02
C LEU A 382 5.89 5.79 -28.67
N ILE A 383 5.11 6.09 -29.73
CA ILE A 383 4.35 5.09 -30.47
C ILE A 383 5.29 4.14 -31.23
N ASP A 384 6.25 4.67 -31.97
CA ASP A 384 7.17 3.93 -32.85
C ASP A 384 8.10 3.03 -32.06
N SER A 385 8.47 3.43 -30.84
CA SER A 385 9.24 2.59 -29.90
C SER A 385 8.40 1.49 -29.23
N GLY A 386 7.12 1.30 -29.59
CA GLY A 386 6.23 0.33 -28.96
C GLY A 386 5.81 0.73 -27.55
N TRP A 387 5.62 2.01 -27.28
CA TRP A 387 5.29 2.59 -25.98
C TRP A 387 6.38 2.41 -24.92
N ASP A 388 7.66 2.34 -25.34
CA ASP A 388 8.80 2.29 -24.42
C ASP A 388 9.04 3.65 -23.74
N MET A 389 8.45 3.85 -22.57
CA MET A 389 8.67 5.07 -21.78
C MET A 389 10.14 5.26 -21.39
N LYS A 390 10.93 4.20 -21.22
CA LYS A 390 12.36 4.30 -20.90
C LYS A 390 13.15 4.85 -22.08
N HIS A 391 12.77 4.51 -23.30
CA HIS A 391 13.34 5.12 -24.50
C HIS A 391 13.13 6.63 -24.47
N LEU A 392 11.90 7.08 -24.23
CA LEU A 392 11.55 8.51 -24.16
C LEU A 392 12.32 9.23 -23.03
N HIS A 393 12.42 8.63 -21.86
CA HIS A 393 13.23 9.19 -20.75
C HIS A 393 14.69 9.38 -21.16
N ARG A 394 15.33 8.39 -21.79
CA ARG A 394 16.73 8.48 -22.26
C ARG A 394 16.89 9.60 -23.30
N LEU A 395 15.96 9.70 -24.23
CA LEU A 395 15.96 10.72 -25.27
C LEU A 395 15.95 12.13 -24.67
N ILE A 396 15.06 12.37 -23.71
CA ILE A 396 14.91 13.68 -23.03
C ILE A 396 16.17 14.00 -22.22
N VAL A 397 16.63 13.09 -21.35
CA VAL A 397 17.79 13.39 -20.47
C VAL A 397 19.12 13.48 -21.22
N ALA A 398 19.25 12.84 -22.37
CA ALA A 398 20.43 12.95 -23.23
C ALA A 398 20.43 14.23 -24.08
N SER A 399 19.33 14.96 -24.18
CA SER A 399 19.21 16.16 -25.01
C SER A 399 20.11 17.30 -24.51
N ALA A 400 20.54 18.16 -25.41
CA ALA A 400 21.29 19.37 -25.06
C ALA A 400 20.44 20.30 -24.16
N THR A 401 19.14 20.40 -24.41
CA THR A 401 18.19 21.20 -23.64
C THR A 401 18.14 20.76 -22.17
N TYR A 402 18.13 19.45 -21.89
CA TYR A 402 18.13 18.95 -20.53
C TYR A 402 19.43 19.24 -19.79
N ARG A 403 20.57 19.24 -20.50
CA ARG A 403 21.91 19.45 -19.94
C ARG A 403 22.34 20.92 -19.86
N MET A 404 21.49 21.87 -20.28
CA MET A 404 21.80 23.30 -20.15
C MET A 404 21.89 23.70 -18.66
N SER A 405 22.73 24.72 -18.39
CA SER A 405 22.74 25.39 -17.09
C SER A 405 21.43 26.12 -16.81
N SER A 406 21.03 26.13 -15.55
CA SER A 406 19.91 26.95 -15.07
C SER A 406 20.29 28.42 -14.79
N GLU A 407 21.60 28.76 -14.81
CA GLU A 407 22.07 30.09 -14.52
C GLU A 407 21.72 31.07 -15.65
N ALA A 408 21.32 32.29 -15.24
CA ALA A 408 21.01 33.39 -16.15
C ALA A 408 22.12 34.45 -16.19
N THR A 409 23.13 34.34 -15.33
CA THR A 409 24.23 35.29 -15.26
C THR A 409 25.00 35.34 -16.57
N GLY A 410 25.18 36.53 -17.12
CA GLY A 410 25.85 36.75 -18.41
C GLY A 410 24.94 36.47 -19.63
N ARG A 411 23.63 36.27 -19.42
CA ARG A 411 22.62 36.02 -20.46
C ARG A 411 21.45 37.01 -20.36
N GLU A 412 21.75 38.26 -20.04
CA GLU A 412 20.75 39.32 -19.84
C GLU A 412 19.96 39.62 -21.12
N ALA A 413 20.58 39.45 -22.29
CA ALA A 413 19.93 39.65 -23.57
C ALA A 413 18.86 38.59 -23.87
N GLU A 414 19.13 37.34 -23.55
CA GLU A 414 18.17 36.23 -23.66
C GLU A 414 17.05 36.41 -22.67
N ALA A 415 17.39 36.72 -21.41
CA ALA A 415 16.42 36.97 -20.34
C ALA A 415 15.47 38.15 -20.67
N ALA A 416 15.97 39.17 -21.33
CA ALA A 416 15.13 40.31 -21.78
C ALA A 416 14.18 39.93 -22.93
N LYS A 417 14.59 39.01 -23.83
CA LYS A 417 13.79 38.56 -24.96
C LYS A 417 12.76 37.49 -24.57
N ASP A 418 13.11 36.61 -23.68
CA ASP A 418 12.27 35.50 -23.25
C ASP A 418 12.39 35.29 -21.71
N PRO A 419 11.79 36.20 -20.92
CA PRO A 419 11.85 36.15 -19.45
C PRO A 419 11.23 34.89 -18.89
N ASP A 420 10.20 34.37 -19.55
CA ASP A 420 9.46 33.16 -19.11
C ASP A 420 10.11 31.85 -19.56
N ASN A 421 11.25 31.92 -20.27
CA ASN A 421 11.98 30.78 -20.83
C ASN A 421 11.13 29.83 -21.69
N VAL A 422 10.23 30.41 -22.50
CA VAL A 422 9.34 29.66 -23.40
C VAL A 422 10.13 28.92 -24.47
N PHE A 423 11.25 29.50 -24.93
CA PHE A 423 12.14 28.96 -25.98
C PHE A 423 13.32 28.17 -25.41
N TRP A 424 13.31 27.87 -24.10
CA TRP A 424 14.29 26.97 -23.46
C TRP A 424 15.75 27.42 -23.65
N TRP A 425 16.04 28.72 -23.49
CA TRP A 425 17.41 29.25 -23.57
C TRP A 425 18.26 28.90 -22.33
N ARG A 426 17.62 28.44 -21.23
CA ARG A 426 18.25 27.88 -20.03
C ARG A 426 17.40 26.73 -19.50
N ARG A 427 17.95 25.92 -18.57
CA ARG A 427 17.15 24.96 -17.82
C ARG A 427 16.29 25.69 -16.79
N ASN A 428 15.06 25.25 -16.58
CA ASN A 428 14.27 25.68 -15.45
C ASN A 428 14.76 24.99 -14.17
N THR A 429 14.77 25.73 -13.06
CA THR A 429 14.95 25.13 -11.74
C THR A 429 13.68 24.40 -11.36
N ILE A 430 13.82 23.17 -10.87
CA ILE A 430 12.69 22.29 -10.50
C ILE A 430 12.76 22.02 -9.03
N ARG A 431 11.71 22.39 -8.29
CA ARG A 431 11.57 22.00 -6.90
C ARG A 431 11.25 20.51 -6.83
N LEU A 432 11.97 19.77 -5.98
CA LEU A 432 11.76 18.34 -5.80
C LEU A 432 10.40 18.08 -5.11
N GLU A 433 9.77 16.99 -5.48
CA GLU A 433 8.55 16.52 -4.84
C GLU A 433 8.84 16.04 -3.42
N SER A 434 7.86 16.15 -2.53
CA SER A 434 7.99 15.81 -1.11
C SER A 434 8.51 14.39 -0.86
N GLU A 435 8.03 13.44 -1.65
CA GLU A 435 8.45 12.03 -1.58
C GLU A 435 9.92 11.87 -1.98
N VAL A 436 10.36 12.63 -2.98
CA VAL A 436 11.77 12.63 -3.44
C VAL A 436 12.67 13.23 -2.35
N ILE A 437 12.27 14.35 -1.74
CA ILE A 437 13.05 15.00 -0.67
C ILE A 437 13.28 14.02 0.47
N ARG A 438 12.20 13.39 0.98
CA ARG A 438 12.30 12.43 2.08
C ARG A 438 13.15 11.22 1.73
N ASP A 439 12.88 10.60 0.59
CA ASP A 439 13.58 9.39 0.16
C ASP A 439 15.05 9.68 -0.15
N SER A 440 15.41 10.89 -0.62
CA SER A 440 16.80 11.32 -0.82
C SER A 440 17.57 11.40 0.50
N VAL A 441 16.98 11.99 1.55
CA VAL A 441 17.61 12.03 2.89
C VAL A 441 17.92 10.62 3.39
N LEU A 442 16.97 9.70 3.29
CA LEU A 442 17.16 8.29 3.70
C LEU A 442 18.17 7.54 2.83
N SER A 443 18.17 7.79 1.52
CA SER A 443 19.10 7.18 0.57
C SER A 443 20.54 7.63 0.83
N LEU A 444 20.74 8.91 1.04
CA LEU A 444 22.04 9.49 1.40
C LEU A 444 22.56 8.94 2.73
N ALA A 445 21.67 8.76 3.71
CA ALA A 445 21.99 8.10 4.98
C ALA A 445 22.27 6.59 4.84
N GLY A 446 21.93 5.97 3.69
CA GLY A 446 22.08 4.53 3.48
C GLY A 446 21.04 3.69 4.23
N THR A 447 19.93 4.29 4.63
CA THR A 447 18.89 3.65 5.44
C THR A 447 17.58 3.44 4.70
N LEU A 448 17.48 3.87 3.42
CA LEU A 448 16.28 3.70 2.61
C LEU A 448 16.03 2.22 2.33
N ASP A 449 14.85 1.74 2.71
CA ASP A 449 14.37 0.40 2.38
C ASP A 449 13.72 0.38 1.00
N LEU A 450 14.35 -0.32 0.05
CA LEU A 450 13.92 -0.47 -1.34
C LEU A 450 13.02 -1.69 -1.57
N THR A 451 12.60 -2.39 -0.52
CA THR A 451 11.71 -3.56 -0.63
C THR A 451 10.46 -3.20 -1.41
N MET A 452 10.18 -3.96 -2.46
CA MET A 452 9.03 -3.77 -3.33
C MET A 452 7.81 -4.56 -2.85
N GLY A 453 6.62 -3.98 -3.05
CA GLY A 453 5.35 -4.65 -2.73
C GLY A 453 5.02 -4.62 -1.23
N GLY A 454 4.01 -5.39 -0.84
CA GLY A 454 3.49 -5.45 0.53
C GLY A 454 2.51 -4.33 0.88
N PRO A 455 1.95 -4.36 2.10
CA PRO A 455 0.93 -3.42 2.53
C PRO A 455 1.46 -1.98 2.67
N PRO A 456 0.58 -0.98 2.62
CA PRO A 456 0.95 0.39 2.88
C PRO A 456 1.38 0.57 4.35
N VAL A 457 2.32 1.49 4.56
CA VAL A 457 2.73 1.89 5.91
C VAL A 457 1.61 2.74 6.52
N ALA A 458 1.02 2.26 7.61
CA ALA A 458 -0.03 2.98 8.32
C ALA A 458 0.46 4.34 8.86
N SER A 459 -0.43 5.32 8.96
CA SER A 459 -0.11 6.71 9.33
C SER A 459 0.71 6.83 10.62
N ALA A 460 0.39 6.03 11.63
CA ALA A 460 1.10 6.03 12.91
C ALA A 460 2.57 5.55 12.84
N GLY A 461 2.95 4.81 11.80
CA GLY A 461 4.31 4.29 11.62
C GLY A 461 5.14 5.00 10.55
N GLN A 462 4.59 6.01 9.88
CA GLN A 462 5.24 6.64 8.73
C GLN A 462 6.50 7.44 9.10
N ASP A 463 6.52 8.11 10.23
CA ASP A 463 7.63 8.96 10.64
C ASP A 463 8.90 8.15 10.96
N ASP A 464 8.73 6.95 11.51
CA ASP A 464 9.85 6.04 11.83
C ASP A 464 10.18 5.06 10.69
N SER A 465 9.35 5.00 9.66
CA SER A 465 9.52 4.06 8.54
C SER A 465 10.74 4.43 7.70
N ARG A 466 11.48 3.41 7.25
CA ARG A 466 12.58 3.53 6.28
C ARG A 466 12.15 3.18 4.85
N ARG A 467 10.92 2.71 4.66
CA ARG A 467 10.39 2.41 3.33
C ARG A 467 10.23 3.66 2.48
N ARG A 468 10.28 3.49 1.17
CA ARG A 468 10.02 4.57 0.22
C ARG A 468 8.66 5.23 0.50
N SER A 469 8.58 6.54 0.38
CA SER A 469 7.37 7.33 0.64
C SER A 469 6.18 6.91 -0.19
N LEU A 470 6.41 6.32 -1.37
CA LEU A 470 5.33 5.80 -2.24
C LEU A 470 4.52 4.65 -1.59
N TYR A 471 5.03 4.01 -0.54
CA TYR A 471 4.32 2.96 0.22
C TYR A 471 3.56 3.50 1.43
N PHE A 472 3.52 4.80 1.64
CA PHE A 472 2.75 5.38 2.73
C PHE A 472 1.25 5.31 2.43
N PHE A 473 0.46 4.93 3.45
CA PHE A 473 -0.98 5.08 3.37
C PHE A 473 -1.30 6.55 3.11
N HIS A 474 -2.08 6.81 2.06
CA HIS A 474 -2.39 8.16 1.59
C HIS A 474 -3.90 8.30 1.40
N SER A 475 -4.53 9.14 2.22
CA SER A 475 -5.96 9.46 2.14
C SER A 475 -6.19 10.96 2.33
N ASN A 476 -7.41 11.41 2.04
CA ASN A 476 -7.78 12.81 2.29
C ASN A 476 -7.81 13.17 3.78
N ASN A 477 -8.06 12.19 4.64
CA ASN A 477 -8.22 12.39 6.09
C ASN A 477 -6.92 12.16 6.88
N GLU A 478 -6.01 11.37 6.33
CA GLU A 478 -4.75 11.01 7.00
C GLU A 478 -3.58 11.33 6.07
N ARG A 479 -2.79 12.32 6.44
CA ARG A 479 -1.66 12.80 5.65
C ARG A 479 -0.41 12.89 6.51
N ASN A 480 0.73 12.47 5.96
CA ASN A 480 2.03 12.65 6.59
C ASN A 480 2.37 14.15 6.65
N LEU A 481 2.74 14.66 7.82
CA LEU A 481 3.00 16.08 8.05
C LEU A 481 4.20 16.57 7.24
N PHE A 482 5.32 15.83 7.22
CA PHE A 482 6.52 16.22 6.48
C PHE A 482 6.20 16.32 4.97
N LEU A 483 5.56 15.29 4.40
CA LEU A 483 5.21 15.30 2.98
C LEU A 483 4.22 16.42 2.63
N THR A 484 3.24 16.67 3.50
CA THR A 484 2.26 17.76 3.30
C THR A 484 2.93 19.14 3.34
N THR A 485 3.93 19.33 4.19
CA THR A 485 4.70 20.59 4.27
C THR A 485 5.43 20.89 2.94
N PHE A 486 5.80 19.85 2.17
CA PHE A 486 6.45 19.95 0.86
C PHE A 486 5.50 19.65 -0.30
N ASP A 487 4.23 20.05 -0.19
CA ASP A 487 3.23 19.96 -1.26
C ASP A 487 2.96 18.52 -1.74
N LEU A 488 2.67 17.60 -0.80
CA LEU A 488 2.22 16.24 -1.11
C LEU A 488 1.10 16.23 -2.15
N ALA A 489 1.12 15.29 -3.07
CA ALA A 489 0.07 15.11 -4.07
C ALA A 489 -1.32 15.05 -3.44
N LEU A 490 -2.32 15.57 -4.14
CA LEU A 490 -3.72 15.29 -3.81
C LEU A 490 -4.06 13.85 -4.17
N VAL A 491 -4.91 13.22 -3.38
CA VAL A 491 -5.32 11.81 -3.59
C VAL A 491 -5.99 11.62 -4.96
N THR A 492 -6.75 12.61 -5.41
CA THR A 492 -7.53 12.56 -6.66
C THR A 492 -6.84 13.22 -7.85
N GLU A 493 -5.81 14.03 -7.63
CA GLU A 493 -5.13 14.83 -8.66
C GLU A 493 -3.61 14.69 -8.57
N CYS A 494 -3.09 13.46 -8.60
CA CYS A 494 -1.67 13.17 -8.39
C CYS A 494 -0.73 13.73 -9.48
N TYR A 495 -1.22 14.04 -10.68
CA TYR A 495 -0.36 14.60 -11.76
C TYR A 495 -0.09 16.10 -11.62
N ARG A 496 -0.94 16.83 -10.90
CA ARG A 496 -0.74 18.25 -10.63
C ARG A 496 -0.10 18.39 -9.26
N ARG A 497 1.07 19.00 -9.23
CA ARG A 497 1.76 19.35 -7.98
C ARG A 497 1.66 20.85 -7.78
N ASN A 498 1.22 21.26 -6.61
CA ASN A 498 1.40 22.63 -6.17
C ASN A 498 2.89 22.83 -5.82
N GLN A 499 3.36 24.05 -5.90
CA GLN A 499 4.68 24.43 -5.46
C GLN A 499 4.53 25.67 -4.59
N SER A 500 4.65 25.47 -3.29
CA SER A 500 4.65 26.55 -2.31
C SER A 500 6.08 26.84 -1.81
N ILE A 501 6.33 28.07 -1.42
CA ILE A 501 7.55 28.47 -0.74
C ILE A 501 7.11 29.07 0.58
N VAL A 502 7.19 28.29 1.65
CA VAL A 502 6.70 28.70 2.96
C VAL A 502 7.78 28.44 4.03
N PRO A 503 7.88 29.31 5.06
CA PRO A 503 8.87 29.15 6.13
C PRO A 503 8.82 27.78 6.84
N GLN A 504 7.66 27.14 6.88
CA GLN A 504 7.47 25.83 7.48
C GLN A 504 8.34 24.74 6.83
N GLN A 505 8.67 24.88 5.55
CA GLN A 505 9.54 23.93 4.84
C GLN A 505 10.99 24.01 5.38
N ALA A 506 11.51 25.23 5.58
CA ALA A 506 12.81 25.41 6.20
C ALA A 506 12.82 24.88 7.65
N LEU A 507 11.77 25.15 8.43
CA LEU A 507 11.63 24.61 9.78
C LEU A 507 11.53 23.09 9.80
N ALA A 508 10.86 22.47 8.84
CA ALA A 508 10.80 21.03 8.73
C ALA A 508 12.17 20.42 8.42
N MET A 509 12.96 21.02 7.52
CA MET A 509 14.34 20.57 7.25
C MET A 509 15.25 20.76 8.47
N THR A 510 15.08 21.84 9.21
CA THR A 510 15.93 22.14 10.38
C THR A 510 15.61 21.23 11.58
N ASN A 511 14.32 20.95 11.85
CA ASN A 511 13.88 20.39 13.12
C ASN A 511 13.35 18.96 13.04
N SER A 512 13.14 18.40 11.83
CA SER A 512 12.61 17.05 11.72
C SER A 512 13.62 16.00 12.19
N ARG A 513 13.14 14.99 12.91
CA ARG A 513 13.95 13.82 13.29
C ARG A 513 14.59 13.15 12.07
N LEU A 514 13.86 13.11 10.94
CA LEU A 514 14.35 12.58 9.68
C LEU A 514 15.70 13.19 9.30
N VAL A 515 15.83 14.52 9.29
CA VAL A 515 17.05 15.24 8.88
C VAL A 515 18.12 15.17 9.97
N LEU A 516 17.74 15.38 11.22
CA LEU A 516 18.67 15.35 12.36
C LEU A 516 19.33 13.96 12.50
N ASP A 517 18.53 12.89 12.50
CA ASP A 517 19.02 11.51 12.66
C ASP A 517 19.82 11.03 11.44
N SER A 518 19.56 11.59 10.25
CA SER A 518 20.26 11.21 9.00
C SER A 518 21.59 11.95 8.82
N SER A 519 21.78 13.12 9.43
CA SER A 519 22.97 13.94 9.21
C SER A 519 24.28 13.26 9.60
N LYS A 520 24.28 12.51 10.72
CA LYS A 520 25.45 11.77 11.18
C LYS A 520 25.79 10.58 10.28
N PRO A 521 24.88 9.67 9.94
CA PRO A 521 25.14 8.60 8.97
C PRO A 521 25.63 9.10 7.61
N ILE A 522 25.09 10.22 7.12
CA ILE A 522 25.55 10.83 5.86
C ILE A 522 27.02 11.27 5.97
N ALA A 523 27.36 12.00 7.05
CA ALA A 523 28.74 12.45 7.29
C ALA A 523 29.73 11.28 7.44
N GLU A 524 29.32 10.20 8.11
CA GLU A 524 30.09 8.97 8.25
C GLU A 524 30.34 8.30 6.88
N ARG A 525 29.32 8.20 6.02
CA ARG A 525 29.44 7.65 4.69
C ARG A 525 30.37 8.46 3.80
N ILE A 526 30.28 9.79 3.83
CA ILE A 526 31.18 10.67 3.08
C ILE A 526 32.63 10.46 3.58
N SER A 527 32.84 10.51 4.90
CA SER A 527 34.16 10.33 5.50
C SER A 527 34.78 8.98 5.13
N LYS A 528 33.99 7.90 5.17
CA LYS A 528 34.43 6.55 4.81
C LYS A 528 34.73 6.40 3.31
N ALA A 529 34.00 7.10 2.45
CA ALA A 529 34.26 7.09 1.01
C ALA A 529 35.60 7.78 0.65
N ILE A 530 35.97 8.84 1.39
CA ILE A 530 37.22 9.57 1.21
C ILE A 530 38.41 8.77 1.81
N SER A 531 38.27 8.28 3.04
CA SER A 531 39.32 7.55 3.74
C SER A 531 38.77 6.25 4.34
N PRO A 532 38.86 5.12 3.60
CA PRO A 532 38.35 3.83 4.08
C PRO A 532 39.01 3.34 5.37
N ASN A 533 40.24 3.77 5.66
CA ASN A 533 41.04 3.34 6.82
C ASN A 533 40.99 4.31 8.01
N GLU A 534 40.09 5.31 8.01
CA GLU A 534 39.78 6.26 9.10
C GLU A 534 40.95 7.09 9.65
N SER A 535 42.18 6.99 9.11
CA SER A 535 43.34 7.58 9.77
C SER A 535 43.39 9.11 9.78
N THR A 536 42.91 9.77 8.72
CA THR A 536 42.70 11.24 8.71
C THR A 536 41.89 11.64 7.48
N VAL A 537 40.70 12.18 7.66
CA VAL A 537 39.90 12.76 6.57
C VAL A 537 40.25 14.24 6.46
N ASP A 538 40.70 14.67 5.28
CA ASP A 538 40.92 16.09 5.00
C ASP A 538 39.59 16.86 4.96
N ASP A 539 39.52 17.98 5.67
CA ASP A 539 38.28 18.74 5.77
C ASP A 539 37.91 19.42 4.44
N ALA A 540 38.89 19.88 3.67
CA ALA A 540 38.61 20.50 2.38
C ALA A 540 38.03 19.45 1.39
N GLU A 541 38.53 18.23 1.41
CA GLU A 541 38.02 17.13 0.61
C GLU A 541 36.63 16.69 1.07
N PHE A 542 36.42 16.61 2.40
CA PHE A 542 35.09 16.34 2.97
C PHE A 542 34.06 17.39 2.54
N ILE A 543 34.39 18.68 2.62
CA ILE A 543 33.48 19.77 2.25
C ILE A 543 33.16 19.66 0.76
N ARG A 544 34.14 19.50 -0.13
CA ARG A 544 33.88 19.35 -1.57
C ARG A 544 32.98 18.15 -1.88
N SER A 545 33.26 17.01 -1.25
CA SER A 545 32.46 15.78 -1.42
C SER A 545 31.04 15.97 -0.90
N ALA A 546 30.87 16.65 0.25
CA ALA A 546 29.56 16.94 0.79
C ALA A 546 28.74 17.88 -0.11
N PHE A 547 29.35 18.96 -0.62
CA PHE A 547 28.68 19.87 -1.56
C PHE A 547 28.26 19.15 -2.85
N ILE A 548 29.16 18.38 -3.46
CA ILE A 548 28.83 17.63 -4.69
C ILE A 548 27.71 16.63 -4.42
N LEU A 549 27.78 15.88 -3.31
CA LEU A 549 26.79 14.83 -3.02
C LEU A 549 25.42 15.40 -2.68
N LEU A 550 25.38 16.50 -1.91
CA LEU A 550 24.13 17.05 -1.38
C LEU A 550 23.53 18.13 -2.28
N LEU A 551 24.36 18.98 -2.87
CA LEU A 551 23.91 20.13 -3.65
C LEU A 551 24.17 20.00 -5.16
N GLY A 552 24.92 18.98 -5.59
CA GLY A 552 25.23 18.75 -6.99
C GLY A 552 26.33 19.67 -7.56
N ASN A 553 26.90 20.57 -6.77
CA ASN A 553 27.90 21.55 -7.20
C ASN A 553 29.12 21.52 -6.29
N SER A 554 30.29 21.91 -6.83
CA SER A 554 31.46 22.15 -5.99
C SER A 554 31.33 23.47 -5.27
N PRO A 555 31.83 23.58 -4.01
CA PRO A 555 31.85 24.85 -3.31
C PRO A 555 32.78 25.84 -4.01
N ASN A 556 32.42 27.12 -4.06
CA ASN A 556 33.33 28.18 -4.41
C ASN A 556 34.32 28.49 -3.26
N ASP A 557 35.30 29.35 -3.49
CA ASP A 557 36.33 29.65 -2.50
C ASP A 557 35.78 30.26 -1.19
N VAL A 558 34.71 31.04 -1.27
CA VAL A 558 34.03 31.66 -0.13
C VAL A 558 33.29 30.60 0.68
N GLU A 559 32.54 29.73 0.01
CA GLU A 559 31.81 28.64 0.65
C GLU A 559 32.74 27.61 1.29
N LEU A 560 33.86 27.28 0.62
CA LEU A 560 34.89 26.40 1.16
C LEU A 560 35.51 26.99 2.44
N SER A 561 35.94 28.24 2.39
CA SER A 561 36.54 28.94 3.52
C SER A 561 35.55 29.06 4.69
N ALA A 562 34.31 29.46 4.44
CA ALA A 562 33.28 29.56 5.47
C ALA A 562 32.99 28.20 6.13
N SER A 563 32.94 27.13 5.32
CA SER A 563 32.72 25.77 5.83
C SER A 563 33.88 25.27 6.69
N GLN A 564 35.13 25.54 6.29
CA GLN A 564 36.33 25.22 7.09
C GLN A 564 36.32 25.98 8.43
N GLU A 565 35.99 27.27 8.40
CA GLU A 565 35.85 28.08 9.60
C GLU A 565 34.75 27.54 10.54
N ALA A 566 33.61 27.16 10.00
CA ALA A 566 32.52 26.56 10.76
C ALA A 566 32.95 25.26 11.45
N LEU A 567 33.56 24.32 10.71
CA LEU A 567 34.11 23.09 11.29
C LEU A 567 35.09 23.36 12.41
N SER A 568 36.01 24.32 12.23
CA SER A 568 36.96 24.72 13.25
C SER A 568 36.30 25.31 14.51
N LYS A 569 35.28 26.15 14.34
CA LYS A 569 34.52 26.75 15.46
C LYS A 569 33.72 25.67 16.22
N TRP A 570 33.04 24.78 15.54
CA TRP A 570 32.24 23.72 16.18
C TRP A 570 33.10 22.75 16.99
N ARG A 571 34.31 22.42 16.53
CA ARG A 571 35.27 21.58 17.29
C ARG A 571 35.77 22.19 18.58
N LYS A 572 35.66 23.50 18.75
CA LYS A 572 35.99 24.20 20.02
C LYS A 572 34.87 24.07 21.04
N LEU A 573 33.68 23.63 20.65
CA LEU A 573 32.58 23.43 21.59
C LEU A 573 32.82 22.18 22.46
N PRO A 574 32.40 22.22 23.75
CA PRO A 574 32.55 21.07 24.64
C PRO A 574 31.88 19.82 24.10
N LYS A 575 32.59 18.69 24.16
CA LYS A 575 32.09 17.36 23.77
C LYS A 575 31.74 17.18 22.25
N VAL A 576 32.21 18.06 21.39
CA VAL A 576 32.03 17.93 19.93
C VAL A 576 33.27 17.25 19.33
N SER A 577 33.08 16.07 18.76
CA SER A 577 34.12 15.38 18.02
C SER A 577 34.29 15.94 16.59
N PRO A 578 35.41 15.65 15.89
CA PRO A 578 35.55 15.98 14.47
C PRO A 578 34.39 15.44 13.63
N GLN A 579 33.89 14.25 13.94
CA GLN A 579 32.77 13.62 13.25
C GLN A 579 31.44 14.36 13.51
N ASP A 580 31.20 14.82 14.75
CA ASP A 580 30.02 15.62 15.07
C ASP A 580 30.03 16.95 14.31
N SER A 581 31.20 17.62 14.22
CA SER A 581 31.33 18.86 13.46
C SER A 581 30.98 18.66 11.96
N ARG A 582 31.39 17.55 11.37
CA ARG A 582 31.02 17.17 9.98
C ARG A 582 29.51 16.90 9.86
N SER A 583 28.92 16.27 10.86
CA SER A 583 27.47 16.05 10.89
C SER A 583 26.69 17.37 10.91
N TYR A 584 27.18 18.38 11.61
CA TYR A 584 26.60 19.74 11.63
C TYR A 584 26.69 20.42 10.25
N LEU A 585 27.81 20.24 9.55
CA LEU A 585 27.93 20.74 8.18
C LEU A 585 26.94 20.06 7.24
N VAL A 586 26.82 18.73 7.30
CA VAL A 586 25.83 17.98 6.52
C VAL A 586 24.42 18.48 6.83
N TRP A 587 24.07 18.63 8.10
CA TRP A 587 22.78 19.19 8.51
C TRP A 587 22.55 20.59 7.93
N SER A 588 23.56 21.47 7.94
CA SER A 588 23.46 22.78 7.34
C SER A 588 23.24 22.73 5.83
N LEU A 589 23.93 21.83 5.11
CA LEU A 589 23.77 21.64 3.67
C LEU A 589 22.43 21.01 3.30
N LEU A 590 21.89 20.12 4.10
CA LEU A 590 20.52 19.58 3.91
C LEU A 590 19.46 20.70 4.06
N ASN A 591 19.75 21.77 4.77
CA ASN A 591 18.89 22.96 4.88
C ASN A 591 19.12 23.98 3.75
N HIS A 592 20.08 23.76 2.87
CA HIS A 592 20.32 24.63 1.72
C HIS A 592 19.20 24.47 0.68
N ASN A 593 18.81 25.57 0.02
CA ASN A 593 17.74 25.52 -0.99
C ASN A 593 18.06 24.60 -2.17
N ASP A 594 19.33 24.44 -2.53
CA ASP A 594 19.76 23.57 -3.63
C ASP A 594 19.59 22.08 -3.32
N PHE A 595 19.48 21.69 -2.03
CA PHE A 595 19.14 20.30 -1.68
C PHE A 595 17.73 19.91 -2.13
N ILE A 596 16.80 20.85 -2.10
CA ILE A 596 15.39 20.61 -2.45
C ILE A 596 15.04 21.12 -3.87
N THR A 597 16.04 21.57 -4.61
CA THR A 597 15.86 22.16 -5.95
C THR A 597 16.85 21.54 -6.92
N LEU A 598 16.35 20.97 -8.00
CA LEU A 598 17.16 20.49 -9.13
C LEU A 598 17.48 21.69 -10.03
N ARG A 599 18.78 21.94 -10.24
CA ARG A 599 19.30 23.01 -11.10
C ARG A 599 19.89 22.47 -12.39
#